data_e691b44287897f2d5888637ff24a94ee
#
_entry.id   e691b44287897f2d5888637ff24a94ee
#
_cell.length_a   1.000
_cell.length_b   1.000
_cell.length_c   1.000
_cell.angle_alpha   90.00
_cell.angle_beta   90.00
_cell.angle_gamma   90.00
#
_symmetry.space_group_name_H-M   'P 1'
#
loop_
_entity.id
_entity.type
_entity.pdbx_description
1 polymer ?
#
loop_
_entity_poly.entity_id
_entity_poly.type
_entity_poly.pdbx_seq_one_letter_code
_entity_poly.pdbx_strand_id
1 'polypeptide(L)'
;VDTKEQGSDTDKATEPLMPCKTDETTTADKVITDDVCEAETAVTPPQNERKLTKRELFDELYREYTDLPKKERALKIMDGMLPYFDSVEQLKWYVDLGMERKYRNIVARRVRMVRKANLAGFNYFCTFTYDDKKHTEDTFKKKLKNKLSLLAYRQDWRYMGVWERSPEKKRLHFHGLFNVPDNAMVGSIVEKTDFSTVTHT
;
A
#
# COMPACT_ATOMS: atom_id res chain seq x y z
N VAL A 1 30.83 17.80 54.72
CA VAL A 1 31.91 17.40 53.80
C VAL A 1 31.34 17.52 52.39
N ASP A 2 31.75 18.61 51.75
CA ASP A 2 31.46 18.95 50.38
C ASP A 2 32.13 17.99 49.42
N THR A 3 31.43 17.60 48.34
CA THR A 3 32.08 17.37 47.08
C THR A 3 31.13 17.73 45.92
N LYS A 4 31.48 18.83 45.29
CA LYS A 4 31.04 19.23 43.95
C LYS A 4 31.63 18.27 42.93
N GLU A 5 30.83 17.83 41.95
CA GLU A 5 31.36 17.51 40.64
C GLU A 5 30.46 18.09 39.55
N GLN A 6 31.19 18.80 38.72
CA GLN A 6 30.75 19.50 37.50
C GLN A 6 30.55 18.52 36.37
N GLY A 7 29.60 18.82 35.58
CA GLY A 7 29.87 19.06 34.21
C GLY A 7 29.53 18.16 33.11
N SER A 8 29.16 18.56 32.24
CA SER A 8 29.41 18.78 30.81
C SER A 8 28.15 18.54 29.93
N ASP A 9 27.63 19.68 29.56
CA ASP A 9 26.82 19.85 28.36
C ASP A 9 27.55 19.31 27.14
N THR A 10 26.88 18.48 26.38
CA THR A 10 27.14 18.31 24.94
C THR A 10 25.87 18.49 24.17
N ASP A 11 25.66 19.73 23.75
CA ASP A 11 24.81 20.12 22.66
C ASP A 11 25.18 19.31 21.41
N LYS A 12 24.28 18.49 20.91
CA LYS A 12 24.30 18.00 19.55
C LYS A 12 23.21 18.70 18.76
N ALA A 13 23.66 19.68 18.00
CA ALA A 13 22.90 20.39 17.00
C ALA A 13 22.18 19.43 16.03
N THR A 14 20.88 19.60 15.97
CA THR A 14 20.02 18.95 14.96
C THR A 14 20.09 19.80 13.70
N GLU A 15 20.65 19.26 12.63
CA GLU A 15 20.62 19.89 11.31
C GLU A 15 19.18 19.94 10.77
N PRO A 16 18.76 21.05 10.15
CA PRO A 16 17.45 21.16 9.52
C PRO A 16 17.44 20.53 8.13
N LEU A 17 16.46 19.65 7.89
CA LEU A 17 16.15 19.08 6.59
C LEU A 17 15.74 20.18 5.60
N MET A 18 16.44 20.23 4.48
CA MET A 18 16.21 21.14 3.35
C MET A 18 14.85 20.88 2.70
N PRO A 19 14.14 21.92 2.25
CA PRO A 19 12.89 21.78 1.50
C PRO A 19 13.16 21.41 0.04
N CYS A 20 12.38 20.46 -0.48
CA CYS A 20 12.36 20.05 -1.87
C CYS A 20 11.85 21.19 -2.75
N LYS A 21 12.65 21.58 -3.74
CA LYS A 21 12.31 22.61 -4.74
C LYS A 21 11.28 22.08 -5.71
N THR A 22 10.17 22.80 -5.84
CA THR A 22 9.18 22.63 -6.90
C THR A 22 9.65 23.40 -8.12
N ASP A 23 9.87 22.71 -9.23
CA ASP A 23 10.08 23.35 -10.54
C ASP A 23 8.71 23.71 -11.15
N GLU A 24 8.54 25.01 -11.32
CA GLU A 24 7.47 25.60 -12.15
C GLU A 24 7.82 25.37 -13.63
N THR A 25 6.89 24.80 -14.40
CA THR A 25 7.01 24.82 -15.87
C THR A 25 5.77 25.47 -16.49
N THR A 26 6.04 26.55 -17.06
CA THR A 26 5.30 27.53 -17.85
C THR A 26 4.44 26.91 -18.96
N THR A 27 3.21 27.40 -19.05
CA THR A 27 2.28 27.25 -20.18
C THR A 27 2.81 27.91 -21.44
N ALA A 28 2.69 27.21 -22.56
CA ALA A 28 2.70 27.83 -23.89
C ALA A 28 1.64 27.19 -24.78
N ASP A 29 0.67 27.99 -25.16
CA ASP A 29 -0.31 27.74 -26.22
C ASP A 29 0.36 27.37 -27.52
N LYS A 30 -0.14 26.34 -28.19
CA LYS A 30 0.14 26.17 -29.64
C LYS A 30 -1.07 25.61 -30.39
N VAL A 31 -1.47 26.43 -31.31
CA VAL A 31 -2.48 26.38 -32.36
C VAL A 31 -2.54 25.00 -33.06
N ILE A 32 -3.78 24.51 -33.23
CA ILE A 32 -4.16 23.34 -34.03
C ILE A 32 -4.09 23.71 -35.52
N THR A 33 -3.38 22.91 -36.29
CA THR A 33 -3.60 22.80 -37.73
C THR A 33 -3.84 21.34 -38.08
N ASP A 34 -5.00 21.09 -38.67
CA ASP A 34 -5.40 19.80 -39.23
C ASP A 34 -4.46 19.47 -40.41
N ASP A 35 -3.78 18.33 -40.32
CA ASP A 35 -3.24 17.62 -41.44
C ASP A 35 -3.51 16.12 -41.28
N VAL A 36 -4.34 15.63 -42.20
CA VAL A 36 -4.67 14.24 -42.39
C VAL A 36 -3.46 13.54 -43.03
N CYS A 37 -2.77 12.72 -42.27
CA CYS A 37 -1.79 11.78 -42.79
C CYS A 37 -2.17 10.35 -42.42
N GLU A 38 -2.26 9.52 -43.42
CA GLU A 38 -2.59 8.09 -43.42
C GLU A 38 -1.70 7.34 -42.42
N ALA A 39 -2.38 6.58 -41.54
CA ALA A 39 -1.73 5.76 -40.53
C ALA A 39 -1.11 4.51 -41.19
N GLU A 40 0.17 4.56 -41.48
CA GLU A 40 0.99 3.36 -41.58
C GLU A 40 0.98 2.65 -40.22
N THR A 41 0.45 1.44 -40.19
CA THR A 41 0.48 0.56 -39.03
C THR A 41 1.95 0.21 -38.72
N ALA A 42 2.55 0.98 -37.82
CA ALA A 42 3.84 0.65 -37.27
C ALA A 42 3.69 -0.65 -36.44
N VAL A 43 4.18 -1.74 -37.03
CA VAL A 43 4.38 -3.02 -36.35
C VAL A 43 5.37 -2.76 -35.20
N THR A 44 4.84 -2.68 -33.99
CA THR A 44 5.65 -2.58 -32.76
C THR A 44 6.58 -3.80 -32.73
N PRO A 45 7.91 -3.64 -32.64
CA PRO A 45 8.83 -4.76 -32.57
C PRO A 45 8.49 -5.61 -31.34
N PRO A 46 8.64 -6.95 -31.41
CA PRO A 46 8.30 -7.82 -30.29
C PRO A 46 9.07 -7.37 -29.06
N GLN A 47 8.35 -7.04 -28.00
CA GLN A 47 8.94 -6.70 -26.71
C GLN A 47 9.80 -7.90 -26.30
N ASN A 48 11.09 -7.64 -26.14
CA ASN A 48 12.08 -8.62 -25.71
C ASN A 48 11.58 -9.20 -24.36
N GLU A 49 11.01 -10.41 -24.39
CA GLU A 49 10.46 -11.08 -23.21
C GLU A 49 11.59 -11.29 -22.21
N ARG A 50 11.71 -10.37 -21.26
CA ARG A 50 12.68 -10.46 -20.19
C ARG A 50 12.42 -11.74 -19.40
N LYS A 51 13.32 -12.70 -19.49
CA LYS A 51 13.23 -13.95 -18.68
C LYS A 51 13.18 -13.57 -17.21
N LEU A 52 12.10 -14.00 -16.54
CA LEU A 52 11.94 -13.80 -15.11
C LEU A 52 13.06 -14.48 -14.33
N THR A 53 13.57 -13.82 -13.32
CA THR A 53 14.47 -14.49 -12.36
C THR A 53 13.70 -15.52 -11.53
N LYS A 54 14.39 -16.51 -10.98
CA LYS A 54 13.78 -17.52 -10.08
C LYS A 54 13.00 -16.86 -8.94
N ARG A 55 13.45 -15.71 -8.47
CA ARG A 55 12.78 -14.95 -7.40
C ARG A 55 11.50 -14.27 -7.88
N GLU A 56 11.54 -13.64 -9.04
CA GLU A 56 10.37 -12.99 -9.65
C GLU A 56 9.29 -14.03 -9.96
N LEU A 57 9.67 -15.17 -10.52
CA LEU A 57 8.77 -16.29 -10.78
C LEU A 57 8.13 -16.80 -9.48
N PHE A 58 8.92 -17.03 -8.42
CA PHE A 58 8.38 -17.41 -7.11
C PHE A 58 7.38 -16.38 -6.59
N ASP A 59 7.70 -15.10 -6.69
CA ASP A 59 6.86 -14.00 -6.18
C ASP A 59 5.57 -13.85 -7.00
N GLU A 60 5.58 -14.18 -8.28
CA GLU A 60 4.41 -14.22 -9.16
C GLU A 60 3.50 -15.41 -8.83
N LEU A 61 4.02 -16.62 -8.79
CA LEU A 61 3.29 -17.82 -8.40
C LEU A 61 2.73 -17.71 -6.97
N TYR A 62 3.49 -17.10 -6.04
CA TYR A 62 3.01 -16.87 -4.69
C TYR A 62 1.79 -15.94 -4.65
N ARG A 63 1.70 -14.93 -5.54
CA ARG A 63 0.55 -14.03 -5.68
C ARG A 63 -0.64 -14.73 -6.31
N GLU A 64 -0.39 -15.52 -7.35
CA GLU A 64 -1.42 -16.29 -8.05
C GLU A 64 -2.15 -17.25 -7.10
N TYR A 65 -1.40 -17.99 -6.27
CA TYR A 65 -1.96 -18.98 -5.36
C TYR A 65 -2.21 -18.45 -3.94
N THR A 66 -2.37 -17.14 -3.76
CA THR A 66 -2.56 -16.51 -2.43
C THR A 66 -3.76 -17.07 -1.66
N ASP A 67 -4.84 -17.44 -2.36
CA ASP A 67 -6.07 -17.94 -1.75
C ASP A 67 -5.98 -19.41 -1.29
N LEU A 68 -4.95 -20.13 -1.70
CA LEU A 68 -4.77 -21.52 -1.30
C LEU A 68 -4.14 -21.66 0.10
N PRO A 69 -4.45 -22.77 0.83
CA PRO A 69 -3.77 -23.11 2.06
C PRO A 69 -2.25 -23.21 1.88
N LYS A 70 -1.47 -22.94 2.93
CA LYS A 70 0.00 -22.86 2.87
C LYS A 70 0.64 -24.10 2.20
N LYS A 71 0.15 -25.31 2.53
CA LYS A 71 0.71 -26.57 1.98
C LYS A 71 0.44 -26.71 0.48
N GLU A 72 -0.81 -26.47 0.06
CA GLU A 72 -1.21 -26.56 -1.34
C GLU A 72 -0.53 -25.48 -2.19
N ARG A 73 -0.43 -24.27 -1.66
CA ARG A 73 0.32 -23.18 -2.29
C ARG A 73 1.77 -23.56 -2.54
N ALA A 74 2.45 -24.15 -1.55
CA ALA A 74 3.83 -24.60 -1.70
C ALA A 74 3.98 -25.65 -2.81
N LEU A 75 3.06 -26.61 -2.91
CA LEU A 75 3.05 -27.62 -3.97
C LEU A 75 2.84 -26.99 -5.34
N LYS A 76 1.88 -26.07 -5.49
CA LYS A 76 1.65 -25.37 -6.76
C LYS A 76 2.84 -24.53 -7.21
N ILE A 77 3.50 -23.87 -6.27
CA ILE A 77 4.73 -23.12 -6.56
C ILE A 77 5.85 -24.08 -6.99
N MET A 78 5.99 -25.24 -6.33
CA MET A 78 6.97 -26.26 -6.74
C MET A 78 6.69 -26.75 -8.17
N ASP A 79 5.45 -27.06 -8.50
CA ASP A 79 5.05 -27.49 -9.86
C ASP A 79 5.45 -26.44 -10.91
N GLY A 80 5.12 -25.16 -10.67
CA GLY A 80 5.44 -24.08 -11.60
C GLY A 80 6.93 -23.75 -11.72
N MET A 81 7.72 -24.07 -10.71
CA MET A 81 9.16 -23.82 -10.69
C MET A 81 10.02 -25.02 -11.10
N LEU A 82 9.42 -26.21 -11.22
CA LEU A 82 10.14 -27.45 -11.54
C LEU A 82 11.07 -27.34 -12.76
N PRO A 83 10.68 -26.72 -13.89
CA PRO A 83 11.55 -26.62 -15.07
C PRO A 83 12.82 -25.79 -14.87
N TYR A 84 12.94 -25.06 -13.79
CA TYR A 84 14.06 -24.14 -13.51
C TYR A 84 15.09 -24.68 -12.54
N PHE A 85 14.94 -25.95 -12.11
CA PHE A 85 15.83 -26.60 -11.14
C PHE A 85 16.25 -28.01 -11.62
N ASP A 86 17.50 -28.33 -11.37
CA ASP A 86 18.07 -29.62 -11.76
C ASP A 86 17.73 -30.76 -10.76
N SER A 87 17.34 -30.39 -9.54
CA SER A 87 17.03 -31.36 -8.46
C SER A 87 15.79 -30.91 -7.68
N VAL A 88 14.94 -31.89 -7.36
CA VAL A 88 13.73 -31.67 -6.56
C VAL A 88 14.06 -31.21 -5.13
N GLU A 89 15.18 -31.66 -4.58
CA GLU A 89 15.65 -31.27 -3.25
C GLU A 89 16.04 -29.79 -3.22
N GLN A 90 16.76 -29.30 -4.24
CA GLN A 90 17.11 -27.88 -4.38
C GLN A 90 15.85 -27.04 -4.55
N LEU A 91 14.91 -27.48 -5.38
CA LEU A 91 13.64 -26.80 -5.58
C LEU A 91 12.87 -26.70 -4.27
N LYS A 92 12.71 -27.82 -3.55
CA LYS A 92 12.01 -27.84 -2.26
C LYS A 92 12.64 -26.87 -1.27
N TRP A 93 13.96 -26.95 -1.11
CA TRP A 93 14.68 -26.02 -0.23
C TRP A 93 14.45 -24.54 -0.61
N TYR A 94 14.50 -24.23 -1.90
CA TYR A 94 14.28 -22.89 -2.40
C TYR A 94 12.86 -22.37 -2.11
N VAL A 95 11.84 -23.21 -2.36
CA VAL A 95 10.44 -22.88 -2.09
C VAL A 95 10.20 -22.73 -0.60
N ASP A 96 10.72 -23.61 0.24
CA ASP A 96 10.58 -23.53 1.70
C ASP A 96 11.20 -22.22 2.23
N LEU A 97 12.40 -21.86 1.77
CA LEU A 97 13.05 -20.59 2.10
C LEU A 97 12.23 -19.38 1.66
N GLY A 98 11.65 -19.43 0.45
CA GLY A 98 10.77 -18.41 -0.09
C GLY A 98 9.51 -18.23 0.74
N MET A 99 8.85 -19.33 1.11
CA MET A 99 7.65 -19.34 1.95
C MET A 99 7.94 -18.80 3.34
N GLU A 100 9.07 -19.15 3.94
CA GLU A 100 9.49 -18.62 5.23
C GLU A 100 9.78 -17.12 5.19
N ARG A 101 10.46 -16.65 4.13
CA ARG A 101 10.67 -15.21 3.90
C ARG A 101 9.34 -14.45 3.82
N LYS A 102 8.35 -14.97 3.07
CA LYS A 102 7.01 -14.35 2.99
C LYS A 102 6.34 -14.30 4.36
N TYR A 103 6.39 -15.40 5.11
CA TYR A 103 5.84 -15.45 6.47
C TYR A 103 6.50 -14.41 7.41
N ARG A 104 7.84 -14.37 7.46
CA ARG A 104 8.59 -13.38 8.26
C ARG A 104 8.22 -11.94 7.88
N ASN A 105 8.03 -11.65 6.60
CA ASN A 105 7.60 -10.33 6.14
C ASN A 105 6.20 -9.95 6.63
N ILE A 106 5.27 -10.91 6.65
CA ILE A 106 3.91 -10.71 7.17
C ILE A 106 3.97 -10.43 8.67
N VAL A 107 4.71 -11.23 9.43
CA VAL A 107 4.89 -11.03 10.89
C VAL A 107 5.52 -9.67 11.18
N ALA A 108 6.59 -9.31 10.49
CA ALA A 108 7.25 -8.01 10.67
C ALA A 108 6.33 -6.82 10.35
N ARG A 109 5.48 -6.96 9.30
CA ARG A 109 4.46 -5.96 8.98
C ARG A 109 3.42 -5.85 10.10
N ARG A 110 2.91 -6.98 10.59
CA ARG A 110 1.95 -7.02 11.70
C ARG A 110 2.51 -6.34 12.95
N VAL A 111 3.73 -6.67 13.35
CA VAL A 111 4.38 -6.05 14.52
C VAL A 111 4.50 -4.53 14.36
N ARG A 112 4.93 -4.06 13.17
CA ARG A 112 5.01 -2.61 12.89
C ARG A 112 3.65 -1.93 12.94
N MET A 113 2.60 -2.57 12.44
CA MET A 113 1.23 -2.03 12.49
C MET A 113 0.73 -1.92 13.93
N VAL A 114 0.89 -2.99 14.73
CA VAL A 114 0.50 -2.99 16.15
C VAL A 114 1.23 -1.90 16.93
N ARG A 115 2.55 -1.77 16.75
CA ARG A 115 3.33 -0.70 17.39
C ARG A 115 2.81 0.69 17.01
N LYS A 116 2.54 0.93 15.73
CA LYS A 116 1.98 2.21 15.27
C LYS A 116 0.60 2.46 15.87
N ALA A 117 -0.26 1.46 15.92
CA ALA A 117 -1.58 1.58 16.51
C ALA A 117 -1.52 1.98 17.99
N ASN A 118 -0.63 1.33 18.77
CA ASN A 118 -0.49 1.60 20.20
C ASN A 118 0.10 3.00 20.49
N LEU A 119 0.96 3.52 19.60
CA LEU A 119 1.61 4.82 19.78
C LEU A 119 0.76 6.00 19.28
N ALA A 120 -0.20 5.78 18.40
CA ALA A 120 -0.94 6.87 17.76
C ALA A 120 -2.17 7.34 18.56
N GLY A 121 -2.58 6.61 19.62
CA GLY A 121 -3.75 6.99 20.44
C GLY A 121 -5.03 7.09 19.61
N PHE A 122 -5.31 6.11 18.77
CA PHE A 122 -6.53 6.09 17.96
C PHE A 122 -7.77 6.00 18.83
N ASN A 123 -8.80 6.79 18.48
CA ASN A 123 -10.06 6.86 19.21
C ASN A 123 -11.26 6.30 18.42
N TYR A 124 -11.10 6.04 17.12
CA TYR A 124 -12.16 5.46 16.28
C TYR A 124 -11.65 4.31 15.44
N PHE A 125 -12.51 3.29 15.27
CA PHE A 125 -12.39 2.29 14.23
C PHE A 125 -13.53 2.45 13.24
N CYS A 126 -13.22 2.62 11.96
CA CYS A 126 -14.21 2.83 10.91
C CYS A 126 -14.04 1.84 9.78
N THR A 127 -15.17 1.36 9.27
CA THR A 127 -15.22 0.58 8.02
C THR A 127 -15.94 1.41 6.97
N PHE A 128 -15.25 1.70 5.86
CA PHE A 128 -15.83 2.37 4.71
C PHE A 128 -16.16 1.37 3.61
N THR A 129 -17.33 1.52 3.04
CA THR A 129 -17.80 0.78 1.86
C THR A 129 -18.47 1.75 0.88
N TYR A 130 -18.77 1.29 -0.32
CA TYR A 130 -19.35 2.11 -1.38
C TYR A 130 -20.54 1.41 -2.03
N ASP A 131 -21.38 2.20 -2.70
CA ASP A 131 -22.47 1.71 -3.52
C ASP A 131 -21.97 1.45 -4.96
N ASP A 132 -22.07 0.22 -5.44
CA ASP A 132 -21.62 -0.19 -6.78
C ASP A 132 -22.36 0.54 -7.91
N LYS A 133 -23.55 1.10 -7.63
CA LYS A 133 -24.30 1.91 -8.59
C LYS A 133 -23.69 3.31 -8.78
N LYS A 134 -22.99 3.82 -7.77
CA LYS A 134 -22.42 5.18 -7.75
C LYS A 134 -20.91 5.21 -7.97
N HIS A 135 -20.21 4.17 -7.57
CA HIS A 135 -18.76 4.11 -7.56
C HIS A 135 -18.22 2.78 -8.06
N THR A 136 -17.11 2.85 -8.79
CA THR A 136 -16.26 1.69 -9.06
C THR A 136 -15.22 1.55 -7.94
N GLU A 137 -14.58 0.39 -7.86
CA GLU A 137 -13.50 0.13 -6.90
C GLU A 137 -12.39 1.18 -6.97
N ASP A 138 -11.97 1.55 -8.18
CA ASP A 138 -10.89 2.53 -8.39
C ASP A 138 -11.31 3.95 -7.98
N THR A 139 -12.55 4.34 -8.30
CA THR A 139 -13.08 5.64 -7.86
C THR A 139 -13.21 5.70 -6.36
N PHE A 140 -13.63 4.62 -5.71
CA PHE A 140 -13.70 4.52 -4.25
C PHE A 140 -12.32 4.67 -3.62
N LYS A 141 -11.32 3.88 -4.06
CA LYS A 141 -9.93 3.99 -3.59
C LYS A 141 -9.39 5.41 -3.74
N LYS A 142 -9.54 5.99 -4.93
CA LYS A 142 -9.02 7.32 -5.24
C LYS A 142 -9.68 8.40 -4.39
N LYS A 143 -11.01 8.43 -4.32
CA LYS A 143 -11.76 9.43 -3.55
C LYS A 143 -11.47 9.31 -2.05
N LEU A 144 -11.50 8.10 -1.48
CA LEU A 144 -11.23 7.90 -0.05
C LEU A 144 -9.79 8.30 0.29
N LYS A 145 -8.79 7.85 -0.49
CA LYS A 145 -7.39 8.24 -0.27
C LYS A 145 -7.20 9.76 -0.30
N ASN A 146 -7.76 10.43 -1.30
CA ASN A 146 -7.66 11.89 -1.42
C ASN A 146 -8.31 12.60 -0.22
N LYS A 147 -9.49 12.13 0.20
CA LYS A 147 -10.20 12.70 1.34
C LYS A 147 -9.44 12.54 2.64
N LEU A 148 -8.93 11.33 2.92
CA LEU A 148 -8.15 11.05 4.12
C LEU A 148 -6.84 11.85 4.14
N SER A 149 -6.15 11.97 3.00
CA SER A 149 -4.95 12.79 2.89
C SER A 149 -5.24 14.26 3.15
N LEU A 150 -6.37 14.78 2.65
CA LEU A 150 -6.79 16.16 2.89
C LEU A 150 -7.12 16.42 4.36
N LEU A 151 -7.79 15.48 5.03
CA LEU A 151 -8.11 15.58 6.46
C LEU A 151 -6.84 15.51 7.32
N ALA A 152 -5.90 14.63 6.97
CA ALA A 152 -4.61 14.55 7.64
C ALA A 152 -3.83 15.87 7.51
N TYR A 153 -3.84 16.49 6.34
CA TYR A 153 -3.12 17.74 6.10
C TYR A 153 -3.78 18.96 6.75
N ARG A 154 -5.14 19.08 6.66
CA ARG A 154 -5.85 20.28 7.09
C ARG A 154 -6.34 20.27 8.53
N GLN A 155 -6.56 19.07 9.10
CA GLN A 155 -7.21 18.89 10.39
C GLN A 155 -6.40 18.00 11.34
N ASP A 156 -5.14 17.72 11.02
CA ASP A 156 -4.23 16.85 11.79
C ASP A 156 -4.80 15.47 12.13
N TRP A 157 -5.65 14.93 11.26
CA TRP A 157 -6.13 13.57 11.43
C TRP A 157 -5.00 12.58 11.25
N ARG A 158 -4.87 11.65 12.18
CA ARG A 158 -3.97 10.51 12.04
C ARG A 158 -4.80 9.30 11.72
N TYR A 159 -4.36 8.54 10.74
CA TYR A 159 -5.05 7.31 10.39
C TYR A 159 -4.08 6.23 9.92
N MET A 160 -4.50 4.99 10.10
CA MET A 160 -3.92 3.82 9.45
C MET A 160 -5.01 2.84 9.11
N GLY A 161 -4.87 2.12 8.00
CA GLY A 161 -5.90 1.18 7.61
C GLY A 161 -5.44 0.19 6.56
N VAL A 162 -6.33 -0.73 6.27
CA VAL A 162 -6.13 -1.82 5.30
C VAL A 162 -7.33 -1.91 4.37
N TRP A 163 -7.03 -2.29 3.14
CA TRP A 163 -8.04 -2.68 2.17
C TRP A 163 -8.31 -4.17 2.31
N GLU A 164 -9.57 -4.54 2.39
CA GLU A 164 -10.02 -5.92 2.53
C GLU A 164 -11.16 -6.20 1.58
N ARG A 165 -11.24 -7.44 1.07
CA ARG A 165 -12.37 -7.90 0.27
C ARG A 165 -13.27 -8.78 1.11
N SER A 166 -14.59 -8.51 1.06
CA SER A 166 -15.55 -9.40 1.74
C SER A 166 -15.45 -10.83 1.18
N PRO A 167 -15.56 -11.85 2.05
CA PRO A 167 -15.43 -13.25 1.64
C PRO A 167 -16.42 -13.66 0.55
N GLU A 168 -17.69 -13.27 0.70
CA GLU A 168 -18.77 -13.66 -0.19
C GLU A 168 -18.82 -12.85 -1.49
N LYS A 169 -18.97 -11.52 -1.37
CA LYS A 169 -19.21 -10.63 -2.51
C LYS A 169 -17.93 -10.09 -3.15
N LYS A 170 -16.76 -10.43 -2.59
CA LYS A 170 -15.46 -9.91 -3.01
C LYS A 170 -15.39 -8.36 -3.10
N ARG A 171 -16.38 -7.67 -2.49
CA ARG A 171 -16.47 -6.22 -2.46
C ARG A 171 -15.34 -5.64 -1.61
N LEU A 172 -14.73 -4.59 -2.09
CA LEU A 172 -13.65 -3.90 -1.39
C LEU A 172 -14.19 -3.03 -0.25
N HIS A 173 -13.59 -3.16 0.92
CA HIS A 173 -13.79 -2.32 2.10
C HIS A 173 -12.47 -1.69 2.53
N PHE A 174 -12.56 -0.57 3.23
CA PHE A 174 -11.42 0.00 3.93
C PHE A 174 -11.70 0.00 5.42
N HIS A 175 -10.87 -0.72 6.17
CA HIS A 175 -10.89 -0.73 7.63
C HIS A 175 -9.79 0.17 8.15
N GLY A 176 -10.13 1.16 8.97
CA GLY A 176 -9.19 2.14 9.46
C GLY A 176 -9.34 2.46 10.93
N LEU A 177 -8.19 2.67 11.58
CA LEU A 177 -8.08 3.29 12.90
C LEU A 177 -7.80 4.77 12.68
N PHE A 178 -8.48 5.62 13.44
CA PHE A 178 -8.41 7.07 13.32
C PHE A 178 -8.17 7.72 14.68
N ASN A 179 -7.31 8.72 14.70
CA ASN A 179 -7.25 9.71 15.76
C ASN A 179 -7.87 10.99 15.19
N VAL A 180 -9.03 11.35 15.70
CA VAL A 180 -9.83 12.50 15.24
C VAL A 180 -9.94 13.48 16.39
N PRO A 181 -9.66 14.77 16.18
CA PRO A 181 -9.92 15.79 17.19
C PRO A 181 -11.38 15.77 17.66
N ASP A 182 -11.64 16.11 18.93
CA ASP A 182 -12.95 15.99 19.58
C ASP A 182 -14.10 16.72 18.88
N ASN A 183 -13.79 17.75 18.10
CA ASN A 183 -14.75 18.55 17.34
C ASN A 183 -14.96 18.10 15.88
N ALA A 184 -14.28 17.06 15.44
CA ALA A 184 -14.35 16.58 14.06
C ALA A 184 -15.13 15.25 13.99
N MET A 185 -16.18 15.21 13.17
CA MET A 185 -16.98 14.00 13.00
C MET A 185 -16.55 13.20 11.78
N VAL A 186 -16.35 11.90 11.95
CA VAL A 186 -16.08 10.97 10.85
C VAL A 186 -17.22 10.97 9.82
N GLY A 187 -18.45 11.24 10.25
CA GLY A 187 -19.63 11.42 9.39
C GLY A 187 -19.44 12.44 8.26
N SER A 188 -18.59 13.45 8.46
CA SER A 188 -18.29 14.45 7.42
C SER A 188 -17.63 13.84 6.16
N ILE A 189 -17.02 12.66 6.25
CA ILE A 189 -16.49 11.94 5.09
C ILE A 189 -17.65 11.36 4.27
N VAL A 190 -18.61 10.75 4.96
CA VAL A 190 -19.78 10.10 4.36
C VAL A 190 -20.64 11.10 3.60
N GLU A 191 -20.96 12.23 4.21
CA GLU A 191 -21.78 13.28 3.60
C GLU A 191 -21.20 13.83 2.29
N LYS A 192 -19.86 13.90 2.21
CA LYS A 192 -19.18 14.48 1.04
C LYS A 192 -18.79 13.48 -0.03
N THR A 193 -18.86 12.17 0.25
CA THR A 193 -18.36 11.12 -0.66
C THR A 193 -19.41 10.11 -1.06
N ASP A 194 -20.61 10.14 -0.46
CA ASP A 194 -21.65 9.11 -0.61
C ASP A 194 -21.20 7.70 -0.21
N PHE A 195 -20.18 7.59 0.65
CA PHE A 195 -19.74 6.31 1.18
C PHE A 195 -20.52 5.95 2.44
N SER A 196 -20.83 4.67 2.60
CA SER A 196 -21.37 4.16 3.86
C SER A 196 -20.24 3.90 4.86
N THR A 197 -20.47 4.19 6.13
CA THR A 197 -19.49 3.89 7.19
C THR A 197 -20.18 3.26 8.39
N VAL A 198 -19.46 2.36 9.06
CA VAL A 198 -19.77 1.87 10.40
C VAL A 198 -18.63 2.29 11.31
N THR A 199 -18.96 3.01 12.38
CA THR A 199 -17.98 3.53 13.34
C THR A 199 -18.16 2.84 14.68
N HIS A 200 -17.03 2.43 15.27
CA HIS A 200 -16.94 1.89 16.63
C HIS A 200 -15.98 2.79 17.42
N THR A 201 -16.39 3.18 18.61
CA THR A 201 -15.60 3.96 19.58
C THR A 201 -15.04 3.08 20.67
#